data_d72e5a8c8078c110d144c85f8ba15c34
#
_entry.id   d72e5a8c8078c110d144c85f8ba15c34
#
_cell.length_a   1.000
_cell.length_b   1.000
_cell.length_c   1.000
_cell.angle_alpha   90.00
_cell.angle_beta   90.00
_cell.angle_gamma   90.00
#
_symmetry.space_group_name_H-M   'P 1'
#
loop_
_entity.id
_entity.type
_entity.pdbx_description
1 polymer ?
#
loop_
_entity_poly.entity_id
_entity_poly.type
_entity_poly.pdbx_seq_one_letter_code
_entity_poly.pdbx_strand_id
1 'polypeptide(L)'
;MSIEAETVKSTEKFALMVDLGIITVPDDYDHATRLTTFLERNRKKFYDVHNDITDKNFPSPSRILKPGDKLCVRAFEQVVGGTTTSEERMAFLETQGAVYTGAQGASILWDQRHDQLPKNKWYCSFDKKERLFKDADGIHRVPRIDIYYGGDFCFYLDLFERAWDVDSIILCFSDLSEPSEA
;
A
#
# COMPACT_ATOMS: atom_id res chain seq x y z
N MET A 1 -16.27 -47.33 8.16
CA MET A 1 -16.88 -46.03 7.85
C MET A 1 -15.77 -45.00 7.86
N SER A 2 -15.29 -44.64 6.68
CA SER A 2 -14.26 -43.62 6.52
C SER A 2 -14.95 -42.26 6.51
N ILE A 3 -14.62 -41.41 7.48
CA ILE A 3 -15.03 -40.03 7.48
C ILE A 3 -14.01 -39.34 6.58
N GLU A 4 -14.42 -39.02 5.34
CA GLU A 4 -13.65 -38.12 4.49
C GLU A 4 -13.72 -36.75 5.14
N ALA A 5 -12.55 -36.24 5.55
CA ALA A 5 -12.41 -34.87 5.95
C ALA A 5 -12.60 -34.01 4.68
N GLU A 6 -13.76 -33.36 4.56
CA GLU A 6 -13.94 -32.28 3.60
C GLU A 6 -12.90 -31.20 3.88
N THR A 7 -11.88 -31.16 3.01
CA THR A 7 -10.96 -30.05 2.96
C THR A 7 -11.77 -28.84 2.50
N VAL A 8 -12.20 -28.02 3.45
CA VAL A 8 -12.77 -26.71 3.16
C VAL A 8 -11.70 -25.94 2.40
N LYS A 9 -11.86 -25.83 1.08
CA LYS A 9 -11.09 -24.88 0.27
C LYS A 9 -11.37 -23.51 0.85
N SER A 10 -10.40 -22.94 1.57
CA SER A 10 -10.38 -21.55 1.91
C SER A 10 -10.48 -20.80 0.57
N THR A 11 -11.65 -20.23 0.29
CA THR A 11 -11.82 -19.34 -0.86
C THR A 11 -10.92 -18.13 -0.60
N GLU A 12 -9.81 -18.05 -1.32
CA GLU A 12 -8.93 -16.89 -1.23
C GLU A 12 -9.73 -15.63 -1.56
N LYS A 13 -9.72 -14.67 -0.63
CA LYS A 13 -10.46 -13.41 -0.78
C LYS A 13 -9.74 -12.43 -1.69
N PHE A 14 -8.43 -12.60 -1.86
CA PHE A 14 -7.57 -11.70 -2.60
C PHE A 14 -6.75 -12.44 -3.64
N ALA A 15 -6.54 -11.80 -4.78
CA ALA A 15 -5.72 -12.35 -5.86
C ALA A 15 -4.76 -11.28 -6.41
N LEU A 16 -3.64 -11.73 -6.95
CA LEU A 16 -2.69 -10.84 -7.61
C LEU A 16 -3.38 -10.16 -8.81
N MET A 17 -3.41 -8.83 -8.81
CA MET A 17 -3.91 -8.03 -9.92
C MET A 17 -2.77 -7.65 -10.87
N VAL A 18 -1.67 -7.15 -10.33
CA VAL A 18 -0.49 -6.78 -11.11
C VAL A 18 0.79 -6.92 -10.28
N ASP A 19 1.83 -7.45 -10.91
CA ASP A 19 3.19 -7.44 -10.38
C ASP A 19 3.91 -6.19 -10.93
N LEU A 20 4.29 -5.30 -10.04
CA LEU A 20 4.94 -4.03 -10.40
C LEU A 20 6.47 -4.14 -10.39
N GLY A 21 7.00 -5.32 -10.09
CA GLY A 21 8.43 -5.58 -10.08
C GLY A 21 9.15 -4.94 -8.90
N ILE A 22 10.42 -4.65 -9.12
CA ILE A 22 11.31 -4.11 -8.08
C ILE A 22 11.32 -2.59 -8.17
N ILE A 23 11.13 -1.94 -7.03
CA ILE A 23 11.44 -0.52 -6.85
C ILE A 23 12.72 -0.38 -6.03
N THR A 24 13.46 0.70 -6.27
CA THR A 24 14.69 1.01 -5.52
C THR A 24 14.51 2.36 -4.83
N VAL A 25 14.78 2.39 -3.53
CA VAL A 25 14.77 3.65 -2.77
C VAL A 25 15.90 4.54 -3.29
N PRO A 26 15.61 5.80 -3.71
CA PRO A 26 16.62 6.69 -4.28
C PRO A 26 17.82 6.93 -3.36
N ASP A 27 18.99 7.18 -3.94
CA ASP A 27 20.21 7.45 -3.19
C ASP A 27 20.15 8.74 -2.36
N ASP A 28 19.34 9.69 -2.79
CA ASP A 28 19.07 10.97 -2.11
C ASP A 28 17.86 10.91 -1.15
N TYR A 29 17.35 9.71 -0.89
CA TYR A 29 16.23 9.53 0.04
C TYR A 29 16.57 9.97 1.44
N ASP A 30 15.75 10.86 1.98
CA ASP A 30 15.74 11.27 3.38
C ASP A 30 14.34 11.05 3.96
N HIS A 31 14.24 10.15 4.92
CA HIS A 31 12.95 9.80 5.51
C HIS A 31 12.24 11.00 6.14
N ALA A 32 12.99 11.87 6.80
CA ALA A 32 12.45 13.02 7.51
C ALA A 32 11.79 14.07 6.58
N THR A 33 12.18 14.10 5.31
CA THR A 33 11.73 15.10 4.33
C THR A 33 11.09 14.49 3.08
N ARG A 34 10.96 13.17 3.03
CA ARG A 34 10.51 12.46 1.81
C ARG A 34 9.19 12.97 1.25
N LEU A 35 8.17 13.10 2.09
CA LEU A 35 6.84 13.49 1.60
C LEU A 35 6.82 14.95 1.16
N THR A 36 7.47 15.83 1.89
CA THR A 36 7.63 17.23 1.47
C THR A 36 8.32 17.33 0.11
N THR A 37 9.48 16.68 -0.05
CA THR A 37 10.24 16.68 -1.31
C THR A 37 9.45 16.07 -2.46
N PHE A 38 8.74 14.98 -2.21
CA PHE A 38 7.88 14.33 -3.20
C PHE A 38 6.77 15.27 -3.69
N LEU A 39 6.07 15.93 -2.77
CA LEU A 39 4.98 16.84 -3.11
C LEU A 39 5.47 18.10 -3.79
N GLU A 40 6.61 18.66 -3.40
CA GLU A 40 7.22 19.80 -4.09
C GLU A 40 7.48 19.48 -5.56
N ARG A 41 7.99 18.29 -5.88
CA ARG A 41 8.26 17.87 -7.25
C ARG A 41 7.01 17.51 -8.05
N ASN A 42 6.03 16.92 -7.41
CA ASN A 42 4.94 16.22 -8.09
C ASN A 42 3.56 16.84 -7.88
N ARG A 43 3.42 17.86 -7.02
CA ARG A 43 2.11 18.44 -6.64
C ARG A 43 1.22 18.78 -7.86
N LYS A 44 1.81 19.27 -8.91
CA LYS A 44 1.09 19.66 -10.14
C LYS A 44 0.58 18.48 -10.96
N LYS A 45 1.09 17.27 -10.71
CA LYS A 45 0.66 16.03 -11.36
C LYS A 45 -0.54 15.40 -10.66
N PHE A 46 -0.85 15.84 -9.43
CA PHE A 46 -2.00 15.39 -8.68
C PHE A 46 -3.15 16.39 -8.83
N TYR A 47 -4.34 15.86 -9.08
CA TYR A 47 -5.57 16.64 -9.05
C TYR A 47 -5.81 17.16 -7.63
N ASP A 48 -5.64 16.30 -6.63
CA ASP A 48 -5.74 16.65 -5.23
C ASP A 48 -4.79 15.85 -4.35
N VAL A 49 -4.38 16.46 -3.23
CA VAL A 49 -3.55 15.83 -2.20
C VAL A 49 -4.14 16.18 -0.84
N HIS A 50 -4.37 15.18 -0.01
CA HIS A 50 -4.87 15.39 1.34
C HIS A 50 -3.85 16.17 2.18
N ASN A 51 -4.31 17.20 2.90
CA ASN A 51 -3.43 18.12 3.64
C ASN A 51 -2.64 17.45 4.76
N ASP A 52 -3.12 16.33 5.29
CA ASP A 52 -2.45 15.59 6.36
C ASP A 52 -1.37 14.62 5.88
N ILE A 53 -1.12 14.54 4.57
CA ILE A 53 0.03 13.79 4.01
C ILE A 53 1.28 14.65 4.20
N THR A 54 1.89 14.51 5.34
CA THR A 54 3.08 15.27 5.76
C THR A 54 4.08 14.36 6.45
N ASP A 55 5.36 14.73 6.42
CA ASP A 55 6.42 14.00 7.14
C ASP A 55 6.16 13.95 8.64
N LYS A 56 5.54 15.00 9.19
CA LYS A 56 5.17 15.07 10.62
C LYS A 56 4.14 14.00 11.00
N ASN A 57 3.17 13.71 10.13
CA ASN A 57 2.07 12.78 10.41
C ASN A 57 2.43 11.32 10.12
N PHE A 58 3.47 11.08 9.33
CA PHE A 58 3.97 9.73 8.99
C PHE A 58 5.45 9.55 9.35
N PRO A 59 5.84 9.80 10.62
CA PRO A 59 7.25 9.81 11.00
C PRO A 59 7.86 8.41 11.13
N SER A 60 7.04 7.41 11.44
CA SER A 60 7.51 6.09 11.87
C SER A 60 6.64 4.95 11.35
N PRO A 61 6.61 4.71 10.02
CA PRO A 61 6.01 3.49 9.49
C PRO A 61 6.74 2.26 10.09
N SER A 62 6.13 1.09 10.04
CA SER A 62 6.74 -0.13 10.59
C SER A 62 8.10 -0.43 9.98
N ARG A 63 8.30 -0.13 8.68
CA ARG A 63 9.59 -0.17 8.02
C ARG A 63 10.01 1.24 7.59
N ILE A 64 11.09 1.76 8.16
CA ILE A 64 11.77 2.96 7.68
C ILE A 64 12.72 2.56 6.55
N LEU A 65 12.50 3.12 5.37
CA LEU A 65 13.31 2.85 4.18
C LEU A 65 14.65 3.60 4.27
N LYS A 66 15.64 3.03 3.58
CA LYS A 66 17.00 3.61 3.47
C LYS A 66 17.39 3.72 2.00
N PRO A 67 18.26 4.68 1.64
CA PRO A 67 18.81 4.76 0.29
C PRO A 67 19.34 3.41 -0.18
N GLY A 68 18.96 3.01 -1.40
CA GLY A 68 19.39 1.76 -2.01
C GLY A 68 18.58 0.52 -1.64
N ASP A 69 17.65 0.61 -0.69
CA ASP A 69 16.74 -0.50 -0.39
C ASP A 69 15.96 -0.89 -1.65
N LYS A 70 15.80 -2.20 -1.86
CA LYS A 70 15.03 -2.76 -2.98
C LYS A 70 13.86 -3.54 -2.45
N LEU A 71 12.70 -3.29 -3.01
CA LEU A 71 11.45 -3.94 -2.63
C LEU A 71 10.76 -4.49 -3.88
N CYS A 72 10.22 -5.70 -3.76
CA CYS A 72 9.23 -6.20 -4.70
C CYS A 72 7.88 -5.55 -4.38
N VAL A 73 7.17 -5.09 -5.39
CA VAL A 73 5.84 -4.51 -5.22
C VAL A 73 4.82 -5.27 -6.04
N ARG A 74 3.77 -5.70 -5.38
CA ARG A 74 2.62 -6.37 -5.98
C ARG A 74 1.34 -5.68 -5.53
N ALA A 75 0.35 -5.65 -6.39
CA ALA A 75 -0.97 -5.13 -6.06
C ALA A 75 -1.98 -6.27 -6.10
N PHE A 76 -2.78 -6.39 -5.05
CA PHE A 76 -3.79 -7.43 -4.90
C PHE A 76 -5.19 -6.83 -4.88
N GLU A 77 -6.12 -7.49 -5.56
CA GLU A 77 -7.53 -7.13 -5.57
C GLU A 77 -8.38 -8.10 -4.77
N GLN A 78 -9.49 -7.60 -4.25
CA GLN A 78 -10.53 -8.45 -3.65
C GLN A 78 -11.32 -9.14 -4.74
N VAL A 79 -11.39 -10.47 -4.71
CA VAL A 79 -12.09 -11.30 -5.70
C VAL A 79 -13.40 -11.89 -5.21
N VAL A 80 -13.76 -11.60 -3.98
CA VAL A 80 -15.07 -11.97 -3.39
C VAL A 80 -15.99 -10.77 -3.32
N GLY A 81 -17.30 -10.97 -3.42
CA GLY A 81 -18.28 -9.90 -3.26
C GLY A 81 -18.35 -9.36 -1.84
N GLY A 82 -18.97 -8.19 -1.69
CA GLY A 82 -19.12 -7.51 -0.41
C GLY A 82 -17.88 -6.72 -0.02
N THR A 83 -17.64 -6.62 1.28
CA THR A 83 -16.55 -5.83 1.86
C THR A 83 -15.60 -6.69 2.69
N THR A 84 -14.39 -6.21 2.89
CA THR A 84 -13.40 -6.77 3.81
C THR A 84 -12.95 -5.71 4.81
N THR A 85 -12.44 -6.16 5.96
CA THR A 85 -11.91 -5.26 6.99
C THR A 85 -10.42 -4.99 6.77
N SER A 86 -9.91 -3.94 7.40
CA SER A 86 -8.47 -3.69 7.43
C SER A 86 -7.70 -4.83 8.07
N GLU A 87 -8.25 -5.45 9.11
CA GLU A 87 -7.65 -6.60 9.80
C GLU A 87 -7.53 -7.81 8.87
N GLU A 88 -8.54 -8.09 8.06
CA GLU A 88 -8.48 -9.15 7.04
C GLU A 88 -7.41 -8.86 5.99
N ARG A 89 -7.29 -7.61 5.55
CA ARG A 89 -6.26 -7.18 4.59
C ARG A 89 -4.86 -7.24 5.17
N MET A 90 -4.69 -6.84 6.44
CA MET A 90 -3.42 -6.95 7.15
C MET A 90 -3.00 -8.41 7.34
N ALA A 91 -3.93 -9.29 7.71
CA ALA A 91 -3.66 -10.73 7.84
C ALA A 91 -3.23 -11.34 6.50
N PHE A 92 -3.86 -10.94 5.40
CA PHE A 92 -3.45 -11.35 4.06
C PHE A 92 -2.04 -10.87 3.72
N LEU A 93 -1.72 -9.60 3.98
CA LEU A 93 -0.39 -9.03 3.74
C LEU A 93 0.70 -9.77 4.51
N GLU A 94 0.44 -10.19 5.73
CA GLU A 94 1.37 -11.00 6.51
C GLU A 94 1.68 -12.34 5.83
N THR A 95 0.68 -12.99 5.23
CA THR A 95 0.90 -14.23 4.46
C THR A 95 1.78 -14.02 3.23
N GLN A 96 1.85 -12.78 2.72
CA GLN A 96 2.66 -12.41 1.56
C GLN A 96 4.09 -11.96 1.94
N GLY A 97 4.46 -12.00 3.22
CA GLY A 97 5.73 -11.51 3.69
C GLY A 97 5.90 -10.00 3.56
N ALA A 98 4.80 -9.27 3.67
CA ALA A 98 4.81 -7.82 3.49
C ALA A 98 5.63 -7.10 4.55
N VAL A 99 6.29 -6.02 4.12
CA VAL A 99 6.82 -4.96 4.96
C VAL A 99 5.96 -3.72 4.77
N TYR A 100 5.79 -2.95 5.84
CA TYR A 100 4.88 -1.81 5.83
C TYR A 100 5.67 -0.51 5.78
N THR A 101 5.59 0.18 4.64
CA THR A 101 6.44 1.31 4.29
C THR A 101 5.73 2.67 4.36
N GLY A 102 4.43 2.66 4.70
CA GLY A 102 3.62 3.86 4.89
C GLY A 102 3.43 4.69 3.62
N ALA A 103 3.19 5.97 3.81
CA ALA A 103 3.05 6.94 2.73
C ALA A 103 4.34 7.11 1.92
N GLN A 104 5.50 6.93 2.55
CA GLN A 104 6.80 7.02 1.89
C GLN A 104 6.97 5.95 0.80
N GLY A 105 6.64 4.70 1.11
CA GLY A 105 6.67 3.62 0.12
C GLY A 105 5.72 3.86 -1.05
N ALA A 106 4.50 4.32 -0.75
CA ALA A 106 3.53 4.69 -1.78
C ALA A 106 4.06 5.80 -2.69
N SER A 107 4.75 6.80 -2.15
CA SER A 107 5.36 7.89 -2.92
C SER A 107 6.47 7.40 -3.86
N ILE A 108 7.30 6.46 -3.41
CA ILE A 108 8.38 5.88 -4.25
C ILE A 108 7.78 5.02 -5.35
N LEU A 109 6.76 4.22 -5.04
CA LEU A 109 6.04 3.44 -6.03
C LEU A 109 5.45 4.34 -7.11
N TRP A 110 4.80 5.43 -6.73
CA TRP A 110 4.23 6.37 -7.69
C TRP A 110 5.31 6.97 -8.59
N ASP A 111 6.42 7.43 -8.03
CA ASP A 111 7.54 7.99 -8.81
C ASP A 111 8.04 7.01 -9.89
N GLN A 112 8.09 5.71 -9.58
CA GLN A 112 8.74 4.72 -10.45
C GLN A 112 7.76 3.89 -11.28
N ARG A 113 6.47 3.81 -10.92
CA ARG A 113 5.53 2.85 -11.50
C ARG A 113 4.12 3.38 -11.74
N HIS A 114 3.84 4.68 -11.58
CA HIS A 114 2.48 5.21 -11.71
C HIS A 114 1.82 4.91 -13.07
N ASP A 115 2.59 4.84 -14.13
CA ASP A 115 2.12 4.52 -15.48
C ASP A 115 1.76 3.03 -15.67
N GLN A 116 2.17 2.17 -14.77
CA GLN A 116 1.86 0.74 -14.78
C GLN A 116 0.67 0.37 -13.91
N LEU A 117 0.14 1.30 -13.14
CA LEU A 117 -1.01 1.08 -12.26
C LEU A 117 -2.32 1.13 -13.07
N PRO A 118 -3.14 0.07 -13.06
CA PRO A 118 -4.47 0.09 -13.67
C PRO A 118 -5.31 1.27 -13.18
N LYS A 119 -6.04 1.89 -14.12
CA LYS A 119 -6.91 3.04 -13.83
C LYS A 119 -8.19 2.64 -13.12
N ASN A 120 -8.85 3.62 -12.54
CA ASN A 120 -10.10 3.49 -11.79
C ASN A 120 -10.01 2.56 -10.59
N LYS A 121 -8.90 2.66 -9.88
CA LYS A 121 -8.59 1.91 -8.66
C LYS A 121 -7.94 2.80 -7.60
N TRP A 122 -8.07 2.39 -6.36
CA TRP A 122 -7.55 3.06 -5.17
C TRP A 122 -6.47 2.18 -4.54
N TYR A 123 -5.23 2.58 -4.59
CA TYR A 123 -4.07 1.80 -4.16
C TYR A 123 -3.68 2.14 -2.72
N CYS A 124 -3.98 1.26 -1.79
CA CYS A 124 -3.84 1.48 -0.36
C CYS A 124 -2.53 0.93 0.18
N SER A 125 -1.78 1.76 0.90
CA SER A 125 -0.57 1.37 1.62
C SER A 125 -0.89 1.20 3.09
N PHE A 126 -1.19 -0.05 3.50
CA PHE A 126 -1.51 -0.39 4.88
C PHE A 126 -0.28 -0.39 5.78
N ASP A 127 -0.51 -0.20 7.05
CA ASP A 127 0.47 -0.38 8.12
C ASP A 127 -0.26 -0.88 9.38
N LYS A 128 0.51 -1.29 10.37
CA LYS A 128 -0.03 -1.57 11.69
C LYS A 128 -0.73 -0.33 12.23
N LYS A 129 -1.91 -0.53 12.80
CA LYS A 129 -2.80 0.55 13.24
C LYS A 129 -2.09 1.60 14.09
N GLU A 130 -1.25 1.17 15.03
CA GLU A 130 -0.48 2.04 15.91
C GLU A 130 0.61 2.87 15.21
N ARG A 131 0.93 2.55 13.96
CA ARG A 131 1.91 3.28 13.13
C ARG A 131 1.27 4.27 12.18
N LEU A 132 -0.03 4.19 12.00
CA LEU A 132 -0.78 5.10 11.13
C LEU A 132 -1.01 6.45 11.80
N PHE A 133 -1.10 7.49 10.99
CA PHE A 133 -1.53 8.80 11.44
C PHE A 133 -2.94 8.71 12.03
N LYS A 134 -3.09 9.26 13.22
CA LYS A 134 -4.36 9.37 13.92
C LYS A 134 -4.80 10.81 13.88
N ASP A 135 -5.96 11.06 13.28
CA ASP A 135 -6.48 12.42 13.14
C ASP A 135 -7.10 12.94 14.46
N ALA A 136 -7.61 14.19 14.42
CA ALA A 136 -8.20 14.84 15.57
C ALA A 136 -9.44 14.11 16.13
N ASP A 137 -10.13 13.33 15.31
CA ASP A 137 -11.30 12.53 15.71
C ASP A 137 -10.91 11.15 16.23
N GLY A 138 -9.61 10.86 16.30
CA GLY A 138 -9.09 9.58 16.78
C GLY A 138 -9.11 8.45 15.73
N ILE A 139 -9.30 8.78 14.46
CA ILE A 139 -9.39 7.84 13.36
C ILE A 139 -8.01 7.64 12.74
N HIS A 140 -7.66 6.37 12.53
CA HIS A 140 -6.39 6.01 11.87
C HIS A 140 -6.52 6.11 10.36
N ARG A 141 -5.53 6.73 9.73
CA ARG A 141 -5.56 7.05 8.30
C ARG A 141 -4.60 6.18 7.49
N VAL A 142 -5.13 5.56 6.45
CA VAL A 142 -4.39 4.74 5.50
C VAL A 142 -4.06 5.56 4.26
N PRO A 143 -2.78 5.74 3.91
CA PRO A 143 -2.40 6.41 2.67
C PRO A 143 -2.88 5.61 1.45
N ARG A 144 -3.44 6.32 0.46
CA ARG A 144 -3.83 5.71 -0.80
C ARG A 144 -3.56 6.63 -1.98
N ILE A 145 -3.27 6.03 -3.12
CA ILE A 145 -3.16 6.71 -4.41
C ILE A 145 -4.35 6.30 -5.26
N ASP A 146 -5.16 7.26 -5.63
CA ASP A 146 -6.32 7.06 -6.50
C ASP A 146 -5.95 7.38 -7.92
N ILE A 147 -6.33 6.51 -8.85
CA ILE A 147 -6.14 6.72 -10.29
C ILE A 147 -7.50 6.64 -10.95
N TYR A 148 -7.94 7.76 -11.52
CA TYR A 148 -9.23 7.88 -12.17
C TYR A 148 -9.16 7.53 -13.67
N TYR A 149 -10.30 7.33 -14.30
CA TYR A 149 -10.39 6.99 -15.73
C TYR A 149 -9.72 8.01 -16.65
N GLY A 150 -9.79 9.30 -16.32
CA GLY A 150 -9.15 10.37 -17.06
C GLY A 150 -7.63 10.42 -16.91
N GLY A 151 -7.05 9.59 -16.04
CA GLY A 151 -5.63 9.59 -15.72
C GLY A 151 -5.24 10.58 -14.63
N ASP A 152 -6.21 11.20 -13.96
CA ASP A 152 -5.96 12.07 -12.82
C ASP A 152 -5.54 11.24 -11.61
N PHE A 153 -4.57 11.76 -10.85
CA PHE A 153 -4.07 11.16 -9.61
C PHE A 153 -4.52 11.98 -8.42
N CYS A 154 -4.91 11.27 -7.34
CA CYS A 154 -5.08 11.86 -6.02
C CYS A 154 -4.22 11.12 -5.02
N PHE A 155 -3.64 11.83 -4.06
CA PHE A 155 -2.96 11.22 -2.91
C PHE A 155 -3.78 11.52 -1.67
N TYR A 156 -4.50 10.51 -1.19
CA TYR A 156 -5.49 10.65 -0.14
C TYR A 156 -5.18 9.80 1.09
N LEU A 157 -5.97 10.05 2.12
CA LEU A 157 -6.03 9.28 3.34
C LEU A 157 -7.43 8.70 3.51
N ASP A 158 -7.51 7.40 3.70
CA ASP A 158 -8.75 6.72 4.00
C ASP A 158 -8.78 6.22 5.45
N LEU A 159 -9.91 5.68 5.88
CA LEU A 159 -10.13 5.26 7.26
C LEU A 159 -9.72 3.80 7.45
N PHE A 160 -8.82 3.52 8.39
CA PHE A 160 -8.48 2.14 8.74
C PHE A 160 -9.70 1.37 9.24
N GLU A 161 -10.60 2.06 9.94
CA GLU A 161 -11.79 1.49 10.58
C GLU A 161 -12.95 1.24 9.61
N ARG A 162 -12.81 1.60 8.32
CA ARG A 162 -13.86 1.38 7.34
C ARG A 162 -13.89 -0.06 6.81
N ALA A 163 -15.02 -0.42 6.19
CA ALA A 163 -15.11 -1.59 5.31
C ALA A 163 -14.60 -1.23 3.91
N TRP A 164 -13.81 -2.12 3.30
CA TRP A 164 -13.15 -1.92 2.02
C TRP A 164 -13.88 -2.71 0.92
N ASP A 165 -14.05 -2.10 -0.22
CA ASP A 165 -14.69 -2.70 -1.40
C ASP A 165 -13.66 -3.26 -2.42
N VAL A 166 -14.20 -3.79 -3.53
CA VAL A 166 -13.41 -4.40 -4.60
C VAL A 166 -12.52 -3.42 -5.36
N ASP A 167 -12.81 -2.12 -5.31
CA ASP A 167 -12.03 -1.10 -6.02
C ASP A 167 -10.83 -0.61 -5.21
N SER A 168 -10.78 -0.96 -3.93
CA SER A 168 -9.68 -0.66 -3.03
C SER A 168 -8.63 -1.76 -3.10
N ILE A 169 -7.51 -1.46 -3.75
CA ILE A 169 -6.42 -2.39 -4.03
C ILE A 169 -5.40 -2.38 -2.89
N ILE A 170 -4.87 -3.53 -2.56
CA ILE A 170 -3.85 -3.70 -1.53
C ILE A 170 -2.47 -3.62 -2.17
N LEU A 171 -1.67 -2.63 -1.78
CA LEU A 171 -0.24 -2.60 -2.10
C LEU A 171 0.53 -3.50 -1.15
N CYS A 172 1.32 -4.39 -1.70
CA CYS A 172 2.21 -5.28 -0.95
C CYS A 172 3.66 -4.99 -1.33
N PHE A 173 4.39 -4.44 -0.38
CA PHE A 173 5.84 -4.27 -0.47
C PHE A 173 6.48 -5.44 0.27
N SER A 174 7.49 -6.07 -0.31
CA SER A 174 8.23 -7.15 0.34
C SER A 174 9.71 -7.05 0.03
N ASP A 175 10.53 -7.52 0.97
CA ASP A 175 11.96 -7.64 0.73
C ASP A 175 12.21 -8.62 -0.42
N LEU A 176 13.31 -8.44 -1.14
CA LEU A 176 13.75 -9.44 -2.09
C LEU A 176 14.02 -10.74 -1.33
N SER A 177 13.42 -11.86 -1.79
CA SER A 177 13.85 -13.16 -1.29
C SER A 177 15.30 -13.38 -1.69
N GLU A 178 16.16 -13.72 -0.74
CA GLU A 178 17.49 -14.19 -1.06
C GLU A 178 17.34 -15.41 -2.00
N PRO A 179 18.17 -15.51 -3.06
CA PRO A 179 18.18 -16.72 -3.86
C PRO A 179 18.47 -17.89 -2.90
N SER A 180 17.56 -18.85 -2.84
CA SER A 180 17.82 -20.08 -2.08
C SER A 180 19.11 -20.66 -2.62
N GLU A 181 20.11 -20.76 -1.79
CA GLU A 181 21.33 -21.50 -2.13
C GLU A 181 20.90 -22.95 -2.41
N ALA A 182 20.98 -23.29 -3.68
CA ALA A 182 20.68 -24.65 -4.14
C ALA A 182 21.91 -25.54 -3.87
#